data_80b84ad8c742a3fc60d9652d50485e53
#
_entry.id   80b84ad8c742a3fc60d9652d50485e53
#
_cell.length_a   1.000
_cell.length_b   1.000
_cell.length_c   1.000
_cell.angle_alpha   90.00
_cell.angle_beta   90.00
_cell.angle_gamma   90.00
#
_symmetry.space_group_name_H-M   'P 1'
#
loop_
_entity.id
_entity.type
_entity.pdbx_description
1 polymer ?
#
loop_
_entity_poly.entity_id
_entity_poly.type
_entity_poly.pdbx_seq_one_letter_code
_entity_poly.pdbx_strand_id
1 'polypeptide(L)'
;AAKPAPAADAAQPAAPDSQAAAGPVAKPAADGPAQADPLAESRSYEGALALFRGAKYTDAIAGFKNFLKTYPASTLAANAQYWIGYSYYALKDYKTSLAHQQKLVATYPDSPKVPDALLNVATNQIELDDMAAARKTLKDLVAKHPSTPAAKLAARRLAAIK
;
A
#
# COMPACT_ATOMS: atom_id res chain seq x y z
N ALA A 1 23.42 -8.28 -24.14
CA ALA A 1 22.29 -7.39 -24.35
C ALA A 1 21.92 -6.81 -22.99
N ALA A 2 22.19 -5.53 -22.81
CA ALA A 2 21.91 -4.85 -21.55
C ALA A 2 20.38 -4.81 -21.33
N LYS A 3 19.94 -5.33 -20.22
CA LYS A 3 18.58 -5.15 -19.72
C LYS A 3 18.35 -3.65 -19.48
N PRO A 4 17.41 -2.99 -20.15
CA PRO A 4 17.13 -1.60 -19.80
C PRO A 4 16.66 -1.55 -18.36
N ALA A 5 17.32 -0.75 -17.57
CA ALA A 5 16.84 -0.44 -16.23
C ALA A 5 15.39 0.06 -16.36
N PRO A 6 14.45 -0.45 -15.58
CA PRO A 6 13.15 0.17 -15.53
C PRO A 6 13.39 1.62 -15.11
N ALA A 7 13.03 2.54 -15.98
CA ALA A 7 12.98 3.94 -15.58
C ALA A 7 12.24 3.97 -14.24
N ALA A 8 12.87 4.56 -13.27
CA ALA A 8 12.26 4.87 -12.00
C ALA A 8 11.20 5.95 -12.24
N ASP A 9 10.18 5.58 -13.00
CA ASP A 9 8.88 6.18 -12.88
C ASP A 9 8.22 5.45 -11.69
N ALA A 10 8.88 5.62 -10.54
CA ALA A 10 8.21 5.49 -9.30
C ALA A 10 7.12 6.57 -9.37
N ALA A 11 5.95 6.16 -9.89
CA ALA A 11 4.77 6.90 -9.59
C ALA A 11 4.81 7.06 -8.07
N GLN A 12 5.26 8.21 -7.60
CA GLN A 12 5.01 8.59 -6.23
C GLN A 12 3.53 8.26 -6.01
N PRO A 13 3.20 7.36 -5.09
CA PRO A 13 1.81 7.25 -4.72
C PRO A 13 1.40 8.67 -4.36
N ALA A 14 0.43 9.19 -5.07
CA ALA A 14 -0.14 10.47 -4.74
C ALA A 14 -0.35 10.46 -3.24
N ALA A 15 0.24 11.41 -2.55
CA ALA A 15 -0.01 11.57 -1.14
C ALA A 15 -1.52 11.53 -0.99
N PRO A 16 -2.07 10.73 -0.09
CA PRO A 16 -3.49 10.83 0.18
C PRO A 16 -3.75 12.28 0.54
N ASP A 17 -4.51 12.96 -0.31
CA ASP A 17 -4.97 14.29 0.00
C ASP A 17 -5.52 14.27 1.41
N SER A 18 -4.97 15.14 2.23
CA SER A 18 -5.46 15.41 3.56
C SER A 18 -6.87 16.02 3.41
N GLN A 19 -7.84 15.17 3.19
CA GLN A 19 -9.20 15.54 3.50
C GLN A 19 -9.44 15.21 4.97
N ALA A 20 -8.99 16.11 5.81
CA ALA A 20 -9.53 16.26 7.13
C ALA A 20 -11.00 16.70 6.96
N ALA A 21 -11.90 15.74 6.88
CA ALA A 21 -13.30 16.03 7.11
C ALA A 21 -13.43 16.32 8.61
N ALA A 22 -13.52 17.58 8.96
CA ALA A 22 -13.97 18.00 10.27
C ALA A 22 -15.42 17.56 10.44
N GLY A 23 -15.63 16.42 11.08
CA GLY A 23 -16.92 16.01 11.58
C GLY A 23 -17.16 16.63 12.96
N PRO A 24 -18.43 16.84 13.36
CA PRO A 24 -18.75 17.57 14.58
C PRO A 24 -18.27 16.82 15.83
N VAL A 25 -17.71 17.61 16.73
CA VAL A 25 -17.26 17.20 18.07
C VAL A 25 -18.43 16.59 18.84
N ALA A 26 -18.43 15.28 19.00
CA ALA A 26 -19.30 14.62 19.94
C ALA A 26 -18.67 14.63 21.34
N LYS A 27 -19.47 15.05 22.30
CA LYS A 27 -19.17 15.20 23.72
C LYS A 27 -18.70 13.86 24.34
N PRO A 28 -17.75 13.84 25.29
CA PRO A 28 -17.28 12.60 25.89
C PRO A 28 -18.36 12.00 26.80
N ALA A 29 -18.76 10.78 26.50
CA ALA A 29 -19.46 9.92 27.45
C ALA A 29 -18.42 9.15 28.25
N ALA A 30 -18.47 9.27 29.56
CA ALA A 30 -17.59 8.59 30.50
C ALA A 30 -17.92 7.09 30.58
N ASP A 31 -16.87 6.29 30.90
CA ASP A 31 -16.90 4.89 31.32
C ASP A 31 -17.13 3.82 30.21
N GLY A 32 -16.04 3.56 29.48
CA GLY A 32 -15.77 2.35 28.75
C GLY A 32 -14.25 2.11 28.73
N PRO A 33 -13.77 0.90 28.38
CA PRO A 33 -12.33 0.62 28.32
C PRO A 33 -11.65 1.68 27.47
N ALA A 34 -10.51 2.18 27.94
CA ALA A 34 -9.76 3.30 27.42
C ALA A 34 -9.89 3.42 25.89
N GLN A 35 -10.71 4.37 25.43
CA GLN A 35 -10.82 4.66 24.00
C GLN A 35 -9.45 5.15 23.56
N ALA A 36 -8.84 4.43 22.63
CA ALA A 36 -7.58 4.83 22.03
C ALA A 36 -7.72 6.27 21.54
N ASP A 37 -6.82 7.14 22.00
CA ASP A 37 -6.78 8.54 21.59
C ASP A 37 -6.70 8.59 20.05
N PRO A 38 -7.69 9.22 19.35
CA PRO A 38 -7.67 9.34 17.89
C PRO A 38 -6.39 10.00 17.37
N LEU A 39 -5.78 10.87 18.16
CA LEU A 39 -4.51 11.49 17.82
C LEU A 39 -3.34 10.51 17.94
N ALA A 40 -3.39 9.54 18.86
CA ALA A 40 -2.36 8.52 18.99
C ALA A 40 -2.34 7.59 17.76
N GLU A 41 -3.51 7.23 17.25
CA GLU A 41 -3.63 6.46 16.00
C GLU A 41 -3.01 7.19 14.81
N SER A 42 -3.42 8.42 14.56
CA SER A 42 -2.87 9.26 13.48
C SER A 42 -1.37 9.48 13.63
N ARG A 43 -0.89 9.76 14.83
CA ARG A 43 0.54 9.96 15.10
C ARG A 43 1.36 8.71 14.85
N SER A 44 0.85 7.55 15.23
CA SER A 44 1.50 6.26 14.97
C SER A 44 1.67 6.01 13.47
N TYR A 45 0.60 6.23 12.71
CA TYR A 45 0.63 6.09 11.25
C TYR A 45 1.58 7.11 10.60
N GLU A 46 1.45 8.39 10.92
CA GLU A 46 2.28 9.46 10.35
C GLU A 46 3.76 9.30 10.73
N GLY A 47 4.07 8.83 11.93
CA GLY A 47 5.43 8.53 12.35
C GLY A 47 6.07 7.44 11.48
N ALA A 48 5.36 6.35 11.21
CA ALA A 48 5.82 5.29 10.32
C ALA A 48 5.98 5.80 8.88
N LEU A 49 5.04 6.61 8.40
CA LEU A 49 5.11 7.21 7.07
C LEU A 49 6.29 8.17 6.91
N ALA A 50 6.61 8.94 7.95
CA ALA A 50 7.78 9.80 7.97
C ALA A 50 9.09 9.00 7.87
N LEU A 51 9.17 7.86 8.54
CA LEU A 51 10.30 6.92 8.41
C LEU A 51 10.44 6.40 6.98
N PHE A 52 9.32 6.04 6.34
CA PHE A 52 9.31 5.64 4.93
C PHE A 52 9.82 6.77 4.02
N ARG A 53 9.32 7.99 4.18
CA ARG A 53 9.77 9.16 3.40
C ARG A 53 11.24 9.47 3.61
N GLY A 54 11.77 9.19 4.79
CA GLY A 54 13.19 9.31 5.12
C GLY A 54 14.05 8.14 4.65
N ALA A 55 13.49 7.24 3.83
CA ALA A 55 14.14 6.01 3.36
C ALA A 55 14.60 5.06 4.48
N LYS A 56 14.03 5.19 5.67
CA LYS A 56 14.25 4.28 6.80
C LYS A 56 13.24 3.12 6.74
N TYR A 57 13.36 2.28 5.71
CA TYR A 57 12.35 1.29 5.37
C TYR A 57 12.18 0.21 6.44
N THR A 58 13.26 -0.27 7.04
CA THR A 58 13.20 -1.26 8.12
C THR A 58 12.44 -0.71 9.32
N ASP A 59 12.71 0.51 9.72
CA ASP A 59 12.02 1.17 10.82
C ASP A 59 10.55 1.48 10.46
N ALA A 60 10.29 1.87 9.22
CA ALA A 60 8.92 2.08 8.72
C ALA A 60 8.10 0.79 8.78
N ILE A 61 8.67 -0.33 8.37
CA ILE A 61 8.02 -1.66 8.46
C ILE A 61 7.65 -1.96 9.90
N ALA A 62 8.58 -1.79 10.84
CA ALA A 62 8.32 -2.01 12.26
C ALA A 62 7.20 -1.10 12.78
N GLY A 63 7.22 0.18 12.40
CA GLY A 63 6.20 1.16 12.77
C GLY A 63 4.81 0.80 12.24
N PHE A 64 4.70 0.43 10.97
CA PHE A 64 3.42 0.03 10.38
C PHE A 64 2.90 -1.30 10.91
N LYS A 65 3.78 -2.26 11.18
CA LYS A 65 3.39 -3.53 11.83
C LYS A 65 2.85 -3.29 13.23
N ASN A 66 3.49 -2.42 14.00
CA ASN A 66 3.00 -2.00 15.31
C ASN A 66 1.65 -1.28 15.21
N PHE A 67 1.48 -0.42 14.22
CA PHE A 67 0.20 0.24 13.93
C PHE A 67 -0.92 -0.79 13.69
N LEU A 68 -0.69 -1.78 12.84
CA LEU A 68 -1.67 -2.83 12.55
C LEU A 68 -2.00 -3.69 13.78
N LYS A 69 -1.03 -3.95 14.64
CA LYS A 69 -1.23 -4.69 15.89
C LYS A 69 -2.09 -3.90 16.87
N THR A 70 -1.86 -2.59 16.96
CA THR A 70 -2.54 -1.71 17.92
C THR A 70 -3.92 -1.28 17.41
N TYR A 71 -4.07 -1.03 16.12
CA TYR A 71 -5.28 -0.49 15.48
C TYR A 71 -5.76 -1.36 14.31
N PRO A 72 -6.09 -2.65 14.54
CA PRO A 72 -6.42 -3.58 13.45
C PRO A 72 -7.71 -3.21 12.69
N ALA A 73 -8.61 -2.47 13.32
CA ALA A 73 -9.88 -2.02 12.73
C ALA A 73 -9.81 -0.57 12.18
N SER A 74 -8.64 0.03 12.16
CA SER A 74 -8.46 1.39 11.63
C SER A 74 -8.82 1.47 10.15
N THR A 75 -9.39 2.59 9.74
CA THR A 75 -9.56 2.92 8.32
C THR A 75 -8.23 3.05 7.58
N LEU A 76 -7.13 3.24 8.32
CA LEU A 76 -5.76 3.32 7.78
C LEU A 76 -5.05 1.95 7.72
N ALA A 77 -5.70 0.88 8.17
CA ALA A 77 -5.07 -0.44 8.24
C ALA A 77 -4.64 -0.97 6.86
N ALA A 78 -5.48 -0.83 5.86
CA ALA A 78 -5.12 -1.22 4.49
C ALA A 78 -3.94 -0.38 3.95
N ASN A 79 -3.92 0.92 4.24
CA ASN A 79 -2.80 1.79 3.86
C ASN A 79 -1.50 1.37 4.56
N ALA A 80 -1.56 1.07 5.85
CA ALA A 80 -0.40 0.58 6.60
C ALA A 80 0.14 -0.74 6.00
N GLN A 81 -0.74 -1.67 5.67
CA GLN A 81 -0.37 -2.92 5.01
C GLN A 81 0.28 -2.67 3.64
N TYR A 82 -0.23 -1.71 2.87
CA TYR A 82 0.35 -1.28 1.61
C TYR A 82 1.80 -0.77 1.78
N TRP A 83 2.02 0.11 2.75
CA TRP A 83 3.34 0.67 3.01
C TRP A 83 4.34 -0.37 3.51
N ILE A 84 3.90 -1.37 4.26
CA ILE A 84 4.75 -2.50 4.63
C ILE A 84 5.26 -3.21 3.38
N GLY A 85 4.37 -3.58 2.47
CA GLY A 85 4.73 -4.22 1.21
C GLY A 85 5.66 -3.35 0.37
N TYR A 86 5.34 -2.07 0.24
CA TYR A 86 6.15 -1.13 -0.54
C TYR A 86 7.55 -0.90 0.06
N SER A 87 7.66 -0.91 1.39
CA SER A 87 8.96 -0.80 2.09
C SER A 87 9.85 -2.02 1.81
N TYR A 88 9.28 -3.22 1.80
CA TYR A 88 10.02 -4.42 1.38
C TYR A 88 10.44 -4.35 -0.09
N TYR A 89 9.59 -3.82 -0.96
CA TYR A 89 9.97 -3.56 -2.36
C TYR A 89 11.18 -2.63 -2.46
N ALA A 90 11.16 -1.53 -1.70
CA ALA A 90 12.27 -0.58 -1.67
C ALA A 90 13.58 -1.22 -1.15
N LEU A 91 13.47 -2.20 -0.26
CA LEU A 91 14.60 -3.01 0.21
C LEU A 91 14.99 -4.13 -0.78
N LYS A 92 14.31 -4.23 -1.92
CA LYS A 92 14.50 -5.29 -2.94
C LYS A 92 14.15 -6.69 -2.44
N ASP A 93 13.40 -6.81 -1.36
CA ASP A 93 12.82 -8.06 -0.90
C ASP A 93 11.45 -8.27 -1.57
N TYR A 94 11.49 -8.62 -2.84
CA TYR A 94 10.31 -8.73 -3.69
C TYR A 94 9.36 -9.85 -3.27
N LYS A 95 9.89 -10.96 -2.76
CA LYS A 95 9.06 -12.07 -2.26
C LYS A 95 8.21 -11.65 -1.06
N THR A 96 8.82 -11.01 -0.09
CA THR A 96 8.11 -10.54 1.11
C THR A 96 7.15 -9.40 0.76
N SER A 97 7.57 -8.49 -0.10
CA SER A 97 6.70 -7.43 -0.64
C SER A 97 5.46 -8.01 -1.32
N LEU A 98 5.64 -8.99 -2.20
CA LEU A 98 4.55 -9.69 -2.89
C LEU A 98 3.55 -10.29 -1.88
N ALA A 99 4.05 -11.02 -0.88
CA ALA A 99 3.21 -11.63 0.15
C ALA A 99 2.38 -10.61 0.92
N HIS A 100 2.97 -9.46 1.28
CA HIS A 100 2.26 -8.40 2.00
C HIS A 100 1.22 -7.70 1.14
N GLN A 101 1.47 -7.48 -0.14
CA GLN A 101 0.48 -6.89 -1.04
C GLN A 101 -0.68 -7.85 -1.34
N GLN A 102 -0.40 -9.13 -1.50
CA GLN A 102 -1.43 -10.17 -1.63
C GLN A 102 -2.28 -10.26 -0.35
N LYS A 103 -1.66 -10.15 0.81
CA LYS A 103 -2.36 -10.12 2.10
C LYS A 103 -3.31 -8.93 2.20
N LEU A 104 -2.93 -7.76 1.71
CA LEU A 104 -3.80 -6.58 1.65
C LEU A 104 -5.05 -6.88 0.83
N VAL A 105 -4.89 -7.40 -0.37
CA VAL A 105 -6.02 -7.71 -1.26
C VAL A 105 -6.96 -8.76 -0.64
N ALA A 106 -6.41 -9.76 0.04
CA ALA A 106 -7.19 -10.80 0.69
C ALA A 106 -7.90 -10.32 1.96
N THR A 107 -7.24 -9.47 2.75
CA THR A 107 -7.76 -9.00 4.04
C THR A 107 -8.71 -7.81 3.89
N TYR A 108 -8.44 -6.92 2.94
CA TYR A 108 -9.18 -5.67 2.72
C TYR A 108 -9.69 -5.57 1.27
N PRO A 109 -10.52 -6.53 0.80
CA PRO A 109 -10.90 -6.62 -0.62
C PRO A 109 -11.68 -5.39 -1.11
N ASP A 110 -12.36 -4.67 -0.23
CA ASP A 110 -13.15 -3.48 -0.57
C ASP A 110 -12.40 -2.17 -0.36
N SER A 111 -11.14 -2.24 0.04
CA SER A 111 -10.33 -1.03 0.27
C SER A 111 -10.03 -0.30 -1.05
N PRO A 112 -10.10 1.05 -1.06
CA PRO A 112 -9.63 1.85 -2.19
C PRO A 112 -8.14 1.64 -2.51
N LYS A 113 -7.39 1.01 -1.60
CA LYS A 113 -5.96 0.70 -1.78
C LYS A 113 -5.70 -0.57 -2.59
N VAL A 114 -6.72 -1.38 -2.82
CA VAL A 114 -6.59 -2.65 -3.57
C VAL A 114 -6.00 -2.46 -4.97
N PRO A 115 -6.43 -1.51 -5.80
CA PRO A 115 -5.83 -1.31 -7.11
C PRO A 115 -4.32 -1.02 -7.06
N ASP A 116 -3.89 -0.19 -6.13
CA ASP A 116 -2.46 0.12 -5.93
C ASP A 116 -1.68 -1.11 -5.46
N ALA A 117 -2.27 -1.90 -4.57
CA ALA A 117 -1.68 -3.15 -4.11
C ALA A 117 -1.53 -4.16 -5.25
N LEU A 118 -2.53 -4.31 -6.11
CA LEU A 118 -2.47 -5.18 -7.29
C LEU A 118 -1.39 -4.74 -8.27
N LEU A 119 -1.22 -3.44 -8.46
CA LEU A 119 -0.13 -2.92 -9.29
C LEU A 119 1.24 -3.31 -8.71
N ASN A 120 1.40 -3.21 -7.40
CA ASN A 120 2.61 -3.66 -6.71
C ASN A 120 2.81 -5.17 -6.76
N VAL A 121 1.75 -5.96 -6.67
CA VAL A 121 1.81 -7.41 -6.90
C VAL A 121 2.43 -7.70 -8.26
N ALA A 122 1.91 -7.08 -9.32
CA ALA A 122 2.44 -7.26 -10.67
C ALA A 122 3.90 -6.79 -10.78
N THR A 123 4.24 -5.67 -10.15
CA THR A 123 5.62 -5.16 -10.13
C THR A 123 6.58 -6.15 -9.48
N ASN A 124 6.21 -6.71 -8.32
CA ASN A 124 7.02 -7.73 -7.65
C ASN A 124 7.15 -9.01 -8.48
N GLN A 125 6.07 -9.42 -9.16
CA GLN A 125 6.10 -10.59 -10.06
C GLN A 125 7.07 -10.37 -11.22
N ILE A 126 7.13 -9.16 -11.79
CA ILE A 126 8.10 -8.80 -12.83
C ILE A 126 9.53 -8.88 -12.29
N GLU A 127 9.78 -8.34 -11.11
CA GLU A 127 11.12 -8.38 -10.48
C GLU A 127 11.56 -9.81 -10.14
N LEU A 128 10.60 -10.69 -9.87
CA LEU A 128 10.82 -12.11 -9.63
C LEU A 128 10.87 -12.96 -10.93
N ASP A 129 10.80 -12.31 -12.09
CA ASP A 129 10.81 -12.93 -13.42
C ASP A 129 9.57 -13.82 -13.70
N ASP A 130 8.50 -13.66 -12.93
CA ASP A 130 7.23 -14.35 -13.17
C ASP A 130 6.31 -13.50 -14.07
N MET A 131 6.67 -13.45 -15.34
CA MET A 131 5.96 -12.63 -16.33
C MET A 131 4.55 -13.13 -16.63
N ALA A 132 4.30 -14.42 -16.50
CA ALA A 132 2.97 -14.99 -16.71
C ALA A 132 1.99 -14.52 -15.61
N ALA A 133 2.41 -14.60 -14.35
CA ALA A 133 1.62 -14.09 -13.23
C ALA A 133 1.44 -12.58 -13.32
N ALA A 134 2.48 -11.84 -13.68
CA ALA A 134 2.41 -10.39 -13.84
C ALA A 134 1.39 -9.96 -14.88
N ARG A 135 1.38 -10.59 -16.05
CA ARG A 135 0.36 -10.31 -17.09
C ARG A 135 -1.05 -10.59 -16.59
N LYS A 136 -1.24 -11.71 -15.90
CA LYS A 136 -2.55 -12.05 -15.34
C LYS A 136 -3.01 -11.00 -14.34
N THR A 137 -2.16 -10.61 -13.40
CA THR A 137 -2.45 -9.59 -12.39
C THR A 137 -2.79 -8.25 -13.02
N LEU A 138 -2.03 -7.79 -14.02
CA LEU A 138 -2.28 -6.55 -14.73
C LEU A 138 -3.61 -6.57 -15.50
N LYS A 139 -3.94 -7.69 -16.17
CA LYS A 139 -5.22 -7.87 -16.85
C LYS A 139 -6.39 -7.82 -15.88
N ASP A 140 -6.27 -8.52 -14.75
CA ASP A 140 -7.30 -8.52 -13.71
C ASP A 140 -7.51 -7.11 -13.13
N LEU A 141 -6.44 -6.37 -12.91
CA LEU A 141 -6.51 -4.98 -12.42
C LEU A 141 -7.26 -4.08 -13.40
N VAL A 142 -6.93 -4.14 -14.68
CA VAL A 142 -7.62 -3.34 -15.71
C VAL A 142 -9.09 -3.74 -15.82
N ALA A 143 -9.41 -5.02 -15.74
CA ALA A 143 -10.79 -5.52 -15.87
C ALA A 143 -11.66 -5.17 -14.67
N LYS A 144 -11.11 -5.27 -13.45
CA LYS A 144 -11.88 -5.09 -12.21
C LYS A 144 -11.91 -3.66 -11.70
N HIS A 145 -10.91 -2.85 -12.02
CA HIS A 145 -10.75 -1.49 -11.51
C HIS A 145 -10.45 -0.48 -12.64
N PRO A 146 -11.21 -0.47 -13.75
CA PRO A 146 -10.84 0.21 -15.00
C PRO A 146 -10.67 1.73 -14.87
N SER A 147 -11.37 2.36 -13.94
CA SER A 147 -11.36 3.82 -13.77
C SER A 147 -10.25 4.33 -12.86
N THR A 148 -9.46 3.44 -12.26
CA THR A 148 -8.40 3.83 -11.32
C THR A 148 -7.11 4.25 -12.03
N PRO A 149 -6.30 5.15 -11.43
CA PRO A 149 -4.97 5.47 -11.95
C PRO A 149 -4.06 4.23 -12.06
N ALA A 150 -4.17 3.30 -11.10
CA ALA A 150 -3.44 2.04 -11.11
C ALA A 150 -3.76 1.20 -12.35
N ALA A 151 -5.02 1.11 -12.75
CA ALA A 151 -5.44 0.39 -13.96
C ALA A 151 -4.90 1.04 -15.24
N LYS A 152 -4.86 2.35 -15.31
CA LYS A 152 -4.25 3.06 -16.44
C LYS A 152 -2.77 2.74 -16.58
N LEU A 153 -2.06 2.69 -15.46
CA LEU A 153 -0.65 2.32 -15.45
C LEU A 153 -0.45 0.84 -15.77
N ALA A 154 -1.34 -0.03 -15.28
CA ALA A 154 -1.34 -1.45 -15.61
C ALA A 154 -1.53 -1.69 -17.12
N ALA A 155 -2.45 -0.97 -17.76
CA ALA A 155 -2.67 -1.07 -19.19
C ALA A 155 -1.41 -0.69 -20.01
N ARG A 156 -0.71 0.36 -19.59
CA ARG A 156 0.57 0.76 -20.20
C ARG A 156 1.64 -0.33 -20.03
N ARG A 157 1.74 -0.92 -18.86
CA ARG A 157 2.70 -2.00 -18.60
C ARG A 157 2.38 -3.25 -19.40
N LEU A 158 1.09 -3.61 -19.55
CA LEU A 158 0.66 -4.72 -20.40
C LEU A 158 1.10 -4.55 -21.85
N ALA A 159 0.98 -3.32 -22.38
CA ALA A 159 1.41 -3.02 -23.74
C ALA A 159 2.92 -3.10 -23.91
N ALA A 160 3.70 -2.87 -22.86
CA ALA A 160 5.15 -2.91 -22.87
C ALA A 160 5.75 -4.31 -22.64
N ILE A 161 5.00 -5.21 -22.01
CA ILE A 161 5.43 -6.58 -21.73
C ILE A 161 5.09 -7.46 -22.95
N LYS A 162 6.12 -7.94 -23.60
CA LYS A 162 5.96 -8.91 -24.71
C LYS A 162 5.80 -10.33 -24.20
#